data_c2a65fe9191d29a24004b93f52497d17
#
_entry.id   c2a65fe9191d29a24004b93f52497d17
#
_cell.length_a   1.000
_cell.length_b   1.000
_cell.length_c   1.000
_cell.angle_alpha   90.00
_cell.angle_beta   90.00
_cell.angle_gamma   90.00
#
_symmetry.space_group_name_H-M   'P 1'
#
loop_
_entity.id
_entity.type
_entity.pdbx_description
1 polymer ?
#
loop_
_entity_poly.entity_id
_entity_poly.type
_entity_poly.pdbx_seq_one_letter_code
_entity_poly.pdbx_strand_id
1 'polypeptide(L)'
;LSIGVTNMSKRSAIIRRLTAVETLGCAQIICSDKTGTLTQNKMTVVDDYGSERDLTATAMTLCSDANLAEDGTVTGEPTEAALVAWGAKCGLPKPRLQEKLPRVGEAPFDSGRKMMSTIHKKDNGYVQFTKGGPDVVLERCTSYWDSGIVRPMTEEKRAEILAANKAMADKALRVLAAAQRTYDALPASMEADDLEHDLCFLGLAGMIDPVRPEVKAAIEECRQAGIRPIMITGDHIDTAVAIAKELGILEDGKKAVTGAQLSAMSDEEFEKEYPNIAVYARVQPEHKTRIVNAWRNAGYVTAMTGDGVNDAPSIKSADIGVGMGITGTDVTKNVADMVLADDNFATIVGAVEEGRRIYDNIRKAIQFLLSSNMSEVISIFVATLLGFTILEPVHLLWINLVTDCFPALALGMEEAEPAIMRRRPRDAKAGIFAGGMGVDVAYQGLVISALTIAAFFIGHFMESGVWEIPANGLSPDGTTMAFVTMSMAEIFHSLNMRSQRGSILKLRTRNKMMTFAAIGSLLATTLVCEVPFIATAFDFTSVEWNEYLVALALAFCVIPIVELVKFFQRKAEK
;
A
#
# COMPACT_ATOMS: atom_id res chain seq x y z
N LEU A 1 -5.13 -16.11 6.92
CA LEU A 1 -5.08 -14.75 7.46
C LEU A 1 -3.76 -14.45 8.18
N SER A 2 -3.34 -15.20 9.22
CA SER A 2 -2.13 -14.87 10.01
C SER A 2 -0.86 -14.80 9.17
N ILE A 3 -0.68 -15.66 8.18
CA ILE A 3 0.46 -15.60 7.24
C ILE A 3 0.44 -14.29 6.44
N GLY A 4 -0.72 -13.89 5.95
CA GLY A 4 -0.89 -12.64 5.22
C GLY A 4 -0.60 -11.41 6.09
N VAL A 5 -1.11 -11.39 7.33
CA VAL A 5 -0.82 -10.32 8.29
C VAL A 5 0.68 -10.24 8.60
N THR A 6 1.36 -11.37 8.74
CA THR A 6 2.82 -11.41 8.91
C THR A 6 3.55 -10.81 7.70
N ASN A 7 3.07 -11.08 6.48
CA ASN A 7 3.66 -10.50 5.26
C ASN A 7 3.40 -8.99 5.17
N MET A 8 2.20 -8.51 5.55
CA MET A 8 1.90 -7.08 5.63
C MET A 8 2.83 -6.39 6.63
N SER A 9 3.04 -6.98 7.82
CA SER A 9 3.95 -6.44 8.83
C SER A 9 5.39 -6.34 8.34
N LYS A 10 5.88 -7.32 7.58
CA LYS A 10 7.22 -7.26 6.94
C LYS A 10 7.34 -6.13 5.90
N ARG A 11 6.22 -5.65 5.37
CA ARG A 11 6.13 -4.53 4.44
C ARG A 11 5.68 -3.23 5.13
N SER A 12 5.95 -3.08 6.42
CA SER A 12 5.63 -1.89 7.23
C SER A 12 4.14 -1.61 7.44
N ALA A 13 3.23 -2.52 7.08
CA ALA A 13 1.79 -2.40 7.34
C ALA A 13 1.40 -3.26 8.54
N ILE A 14 1.17 -2.65 9.68
CA ILE A 14 0.81 -3.33 10.94
C ILE A 14 -0.71 -3.38 11.07
N ILE A 15 -1.28 -4.55 10.90
CA ILE A 15 -2.73 -4.77 11.03
C ILE A 15 -3.10 -4.89 12.51
N ARG A 16 -4.05 -4.08 12.95
CA ARG A 16 -4.58 -4.10 14.33
C ARG A 16 -5.91 -4.86 14.43
N ARG A 17 -6.71 -4.86 13.35
CA ARG A 17 -7.97 -5.59 13.27
C ARG A 17 -7.96 -6.51 12.07
N LEU A 18 -8.14 -7.81 12.29
CA LEU A 18 -8.08 -8.83 11.24
C LEU A 18 -9.13 -8.63 10.14
N THR A 19 -10.29 -8.09 10.48
CA THR A 19 -11.35 -7.77 9.51
C THR A 19 -10.93 -6.72 8.49
N ALA A 20 -10.01 -5.82 8.85
CA ALA A 20 -9.48 -4.81 7.95
C ALA A 20 -8.73 -5.41 6.74
N VAL A 21 -8.16 -6.59 6.87
CA VAL A 21 -7.42 -7.26 5.79
C VAL A 21 -8.32 -7.55 4.59
N GLU A 22 -9.53 -8.05 4.83
CA GLU A 22 -10.50 -8.32 3.78
C GLU A 22 -11.03 -7.03 3.17
N THR A 23 -11.35 -6.04 4.03
CA THR A 23 -11.86 -4.74 3.62
C THR A 23 -10.83 -3.96 2.79
N LEU A 24 -9.54 -4.05 3.13
CA LEU A 24 -8.43 -3.47 2.34
C LEU A 24 -8.44 -3.96 0.88
N GLY A 25 -8.64 -5.26 0.67
CA GLY A 25 -8.74 -5.82 -0.68
C GLY A 25 -9.91 -5.27 -1.51
N CYS A 26 -10.90 -4.67 -0.86
CA CYS A 26 -12.07 -4.04 -1.48
C CYS A 26 -11.95 -2.52 -1.60
N ALA A 27 -10.87 -1.89 -1.11
CA ALA A 27 -10.72 -0.44 -1.10
C ALA A 27 -10.91 0.16 -2.50
N GLN A 28 -11.73 1.22 -2.55
CA GLN A 28 -12.08 1.95 -3.78
C GLN A 28 -11.65 3.41 -3.69
N ILE A 29 -11.64 3.98 -2.49
CA ILE A 29 -11.25 5.35 -2.21
C ILE A 29 -10.16 5.34 -1.13
N ILE A 30 -9.10 6.09 -1.35
CA ILE A 30 -8.06 6.34 -0.34
C ILE A 30 -7.96 7.84 -0.12
N CYS A 31 -8.52 8.31 0.99
CA CYS A 31 -8.38 9.69 1.46
C CYS A 31 -7.04 9.80 2.21
N SER A 32 -6.08 10.49 1.63
CA SER A 32 -4.74 10.64 2.20
C SER A 32 -4.48 12.06 2.66
N ASP A 33 -3.97 12.21 3.88
CA ASP A 33 -3.30 13.44 4.26
C ASP A 33 -2.04 13.64 3.41
N LYS A 34 -1.70 14.89 3.13
CA LYS A 34 -0.54 15.23 2.31
C LYS A 34 0.75 15.06 3.11
N THR A 35 0.83 15.76 4.26
CA THR A 35 2.06 15.92 5.03
C THR A 35 2.47 14.62 5.69
N GLY A 36 3.72 14.20 5.49
CA GLY A 36 4.27 13.00 6.08
C GLY A 36 3.84 11.68 5.40
N THR A 37 2.70 11.67 4.67
CA THR A 37 2.19 10.46 3.98
C THR A 37 2.54 10.47 2.49
N LEU A 38 2.14 11.51 1.77
CA LEU A 38 2.50 11.72 0.36
C LEU A 38 3.85 12.41 0.22
N THR A 39 4.24 13.20 1.23
CA THR A 39 5.50 13.93 1.30
C THR A 39 6.38 13.41 2.43
N GLN A 40 7.65 13.86 2.46
CA GLN A 40 8.65 13.36 3.40
C GLN A 40 8.54 13.97 4.81
N ASN A 41 7.64 14.94 5.03
CA ASN A 41 7.56 15.77 6.24
C ASN A 41 8.91 16.43 6.60
N LYS A 42 9.65 16.85 5.57
CA LYS A 42 10.97 17.43 5.72
C LYS A 42 11.14 18.57 4.72
N MET A 43 11.04 19.82 5.21
CA MET A 43 11.32 20.98 4.37
C MET A 43 12.72 20.87 3.75
N THR A 44 12.83 21.15 2.47
CA THR A 44 14.09 21.07 1.71
C THR A 44 14.18 22.25 0.75
N VAL A 45 15.34 22.92 0.71
CA VAL A 45 15.62 23.95 -0.29
C VAL A 45 15.86 23.25 -1.63
N VAL A 46 15.03 23.59 -2.63
CA VAL A 46 15.03 22.96 -3.97
C VAL A 46 15.32 23.96 -5.10
N ASP A 47 15.23 25.26 -4.82
CA ASP A 47 15.50 26.32 -5.80
C ASP A 47 16.17 27.50 -5.09
N ASP A 48 17.04 28.20 -5.78
CA ASP A 48 17.72 29.39 -5.26
C ASP A 48 17.90 30.44 -6.35
N TYR A 49 17.95 31.71 -5.94
CA TYR A 49 18.21 32.85 -6.81
C TYR A 49 19.21 33.82 -6.14
N GLY A 50 20.21 34.26 -6.87
CA GLY A 50 21.23 35.17 -6.38
C GLY A 50 22.49 35.06 -7.22
N SER A 51 23.35 36.07 -7.20
CA SER A 51 24.62 36.10 -7.96
C SER A 51 25.69 35.19 -7.33
N GLU A 52 25.59 34.89 -6.04
CA GLU A 52 26.56 34.09 -5.28
C GLU A 52 25.85 33.17 -4.30
N ARG A 53 25.69 31.91 -4.73
CA ARG A 53 24.96 30.87 -4.01
C ARG A 53 25.53 30.62 -2.61
N ASP A 54 26.86 30.54 -2.51
CA ASP A 54 27.55 30.19 -1.26
C ASP A 54 27.38 31.31 -0.21
N LEU A 55 27.34 32.57 -0.62
CA LEU A 55 27.08 33.67 0.28
C LEU A 55 25.63 33.68 0.77
N THR A 56 24.67 33.40 -0.11
CA THR A 56 23.26 33.26 0.26
C THR A 56 23.06 32.09 1.22
N ALA A 57 23.68 30.93 0.94
CA ALA A 57 23.63 29.76 1.82
C ALA A 57 24.31 30.03 3.17
N THR A 58 25.44 30.76 3.21
CA THR A 58 26.11 31.18 4.44
C THR A 58 25.20 32.06 5.30
N ALA A 59 24.58 33.06 4.70
CA ALA A 59 23.67 33.98 5.38
C ALA A 59 22.46 33.22 5.98
N MET A 60 21.83 32.38 5.18
CA MET A 60 20.67 31.57 5.61
C MET A 60 21.03 30.58 6.71
N THR A 61 22.21 29.94 6.65
CA THR A 61 22.69 28.98 7.66
C THR A 61 23.00 29.65 8.99
N LEU A 62 23.70 30.78 8.95
CA LEU A 62 24.11 31.50 10.17
C LEU A 62 22.95 32.27 10.82
N CYS A 63 22.04 32.79 10.02
CA CYS A 63 20.82 33.46 10.48
C CYS A 63 19.71 32.41 10.77
N SER A 64 20.04 31.35 11.50
CA SER A 64 19.11 30.27 11.89
C SER A 64 19.49 29.73 13.27
N ASP A 65 18.49 29.24 14.03
CA ASP A 65 18.68 28.63 15.35
C ASP A 65 18.79 27.10 15.30
N ALA A 66 18.41 26.49 14.19
CA ALA A 66 18.56 25.06 13.97
C ALA A 66 20.04 24.61 14.06
N ASN A 67 20.28 23.42 14.60
CA ASN A 67 21.61 22.87 14.85
C ASN A 67 21.90 21.67 13.94
N LEU A 68 23.16 21.60 13.46
CA LEU A 68 23.68 20.45 12.72
C LEU A 68 24.54 19.61 13.67
N ALA A 69 24.14 18.34 13.89
CA ALA A 69 24.91 17.37 14.67
C ALA A 69 26.05 16.75 13.84
N GLU A 70 27.00 16.08 14.50
CA GLU A 70 28.16 15.43 13.86
C GLU A 70 27.76 14.31 12.89
N ASP A 71 26.64 13.63 13.14
CA ASP A 71 26.07 12.59 12.30
C ASP A 71 25.33 13.14 11.04
N GLY A 72 25.32 14.46 10.86
CA GLY A 72 24.63 15.14 9.76
C GLY A 72 23.14 15.40 10.01
N THR A 73 22.61 15.03 11.17
CA THR A 73 21.21 15.30 11.54
C THR A 73 21.02 16.78 11.88
N VAL A 74 19.97 17.40 11.33
CA VAL A 74 19.62 18.77 11.67
C VAL A 74 18.39 18.78 12.56
N THR A 75 18.47 19.50 13.68
CA THR A 75 17.39 19.67 14.68
C THR A 75 17.02 21.14 14.80
N GLY A 76 15.74 21.45 14.85
CA GLY A 76 15.22 22.80 14.97
C GLY A 76 13.87 22.97 14.25
N GLU A 77 13.42 24.21 14.11
CA GLU A 77 12.22 24.52 13.33
C GLU A 77 12.40 24.08 11.87
N PRO A 78 11.40 23.43 11.24
CA PRO A 78 11.53 22.81 9.93
C PRO A 78 12.10 23.73 8.82
N THR A 79 11.70 24.98 8.78
CA THR A 79 12.18 25.97 7.80
C THR A 79 13.68 26.26 8.02
N GLU A 80 14.09 26.47 9.25
CA GLU A 80 15.50 26.71 9.59
C GLU A 80 16.36 25.47 9.41
N ALA A 81 15.84 24.30 9.77
CA ALA A 81 16.51 23.02 9.54
C ALA A 81 16.78 22.80 8.04
N ALA A 82 15.85 23.20 7.15
CA ALA A 82 16.04 23.15 5.71
C ALA A 82 17.20 24.04 5.23
N LEU A 83 17.30 25.24 5.77
CA LEU A 83 18.37 26.19 5.44
C LEU A 83 19.75 25.71 5.89
N VAL A 84 19.84 25.19 7.12
CA VAL A 84 21.07 24.61 7.68
C VAL A 84 21.51 23.36 6.92
N ALA A 85 20.56 22.49 6.55
CA ALA A 85 20.83 21.32 5.73
C ALA A 85 21.29 21.70 4.31
N TRP A 86 20.72 22.76 3.74
CA TRP A 86 21.14 23.29 2.44
C TRP A 86 22.59 23.83 2.49
N GLY A 87 22.95 24.61 3.53
CA GLY A 87 24.32 25.05 3.75
C GLY A 87 25.30 23.89 3.84
N ALA A 88 24.97 22.84 4.58
CA ALA A 88 25.80 21.66 4.69
C ALA A 88 25.99 20.95 3.33
N LYS A 89 24.95 20.86 2.50
CA LYS A 89 25.04 20.33 1.11
C LYS A 89 25.91 21.19 0.20
N CYS A 90 25.98 22.50 0.42
CA CYS A 90 26.88 23.41 -0.30
C CYS A 90 28.32 23.35 0.23
N GLY A 91 28.65 22.45 1.15
CA GLY A 91 29.98 22.35 1.78
C GLY A 91 30.23 23.42 2.85
N LEU A 92 29.19 24.06 3.36
CA LEU A 92 29.18 25.15 4.34
C LEU A 92 28.47 24.71 5.65
N PRO A 93 28.99 23.70 6.37
CA PRO A 93 28.35 23.22 7.58
C PRO A 93 28.37 24.29 8.69
N LYS A 94 27.25 24.47 9.37
CA LYS A 94 27.04 25.52 10.37
C LYS A 94 28.14 25.60 11.44
N PRO A 95 28.63 24.50 12.05
CA PRO A 95 29.70 24.57 13.05
C PRO A 95 30.98 25.24 12.49
N ARG A 96 31.40 24.88 11.28
CA ARG A 96 32.57 25.48 10.64
C ARG A 96 32.39 26.96 10.28
N LEU A 97 31.15 27.34 9.91
CA LEU A 97 30.81 28.75 9.67
C LEU A 97 30.83 29.55 10.97
N GLN A 98 30.35 29.01 12.06
CA GLN A 98 30.35 29.65 13.39
C GLN A 98 31.75 29.84 13.98
N GLU A 99 32.70 28.96 13.65
CA GLU A 99 34.11 29.13 14.03
C GLU A 99 34.73 30.36 13.33
N LYS A 100 34.37 30.58 12.05
CA LYS A 100 34.87 31.68 11.25
C LYS A 100 34.13 33.02 11.52
N LEU A 101 32.85 32.92 11.76
CA LEU A 101 31.91 34.02 11.92
C LEU A 101 31.06 33.79 13.19
N PRO A 102 31.66 33.93 14.39
CA PRO A 102 30.92 33.70 15.64
C PRO A 102 29.80 34.72 15.81
N ARG A 103 28.63 34.25 16.22
CA ARG A 103 27.45 35.07 16.50
C ARG A 103 27.67 35.87 17.79
N VAL A 104 27.48 37.16 17.72
CA VAL A 104 27.71 38.12 18.81
C VAL A 104 26.45 38.91 19.18
N GLY A 105 25.41 38.87 18.37
CA GLY A 105 24.14 39.52 18.65
C GLY A 105 23.05 39.07 17.71
N GLU A 106 21.80 39.39 18.05
CA GLU A 106 20.62 39.01 17.27
C GLU A 106 19.43 39.94 17.51
N ALA A 107 18.57 40.07 16.51
CA ALA A 107 17.17 40.42 16.62
C ALA A 107 16.37 39.14 16.28
N PRO A 108 15.71 38.49 17.27
CA PRO A 108 15.01 37.21 17.07
C PRO A 108 13.89 37.33 16.05
N PHE A 109 13.46 36.17 15.51
CA PHE A 109 12.33 36.14 14.60
C PHE A 109 11.05 36.66 15.26
N ASP A 110 10.39 37.55 14.56
CA ASP A 110 9.08 38.05 14.95
C ASP A 110 8.07 37.92 13.80
N SER A 111 6.91 37.36 14.10
CA SER A 111 5.87 37.06 13.11
C SER A 111 5.22 38.32 12.51
N GLY A 112 5.23 39.43 13.22
CA GLY A 112 4.72 40.72 12.73
C GLY A 112 5.67 41.35 11.74
N ARG A 113 6.96 41.31 12.01
CA ARG A 113 8.04 41.79 11.10
C ARG A 113 8.35 40.80 9.98
N LYS A 114 8.10 39.49 10.23
CA LYS A 114 8.44 38.36 9.34
C LYS A 114 9.94 38.29 8.98
N MET A 115 10.80 38.71 9.88
CA MET A 115 12.26 38.78 9.70
C MET A 115 12.98 38.32 10.98
N MET A 116 14.25 37.96 10.79
CA MET A 116 15.23 37.66 11.83
C MET A 116 16.59 38.20 11.38
N SER A 117 17.38 38.74 12.30
CA SER A 117 18.72 39.21 12.02
C SER A 117 19.72 38.69 13.02
N THR A 118 20.91 38.31 12.58
CA THR A 118 22.03 37.88 13.41
C THR A 118 23.29 38.63 13.06
N ILE A 119 24.09 38.97 14.08
CA ILE A 119 25.35 39.69 13.91
C ILE A 119 26.50 38.77 14.21
N HIS A 120 27.48 38.76 13.35
CA HIS A 120 28.63 37.88 13.40
C HIS A 120 29.94 38.70 13.37
N LYS A 121 30.93 38.28 14.16
CA LYS A 121 32.26 38.88 14.16
C LYS A 121 33.01 38.41 12.89
N LYS A 122 33.64 39.33 12.20
CA LYS A 122 34.50 39.11 11.04
C LYS A 122 35.89 39.73 11.33
N ASP A 123 36.95 39.28 10.64
CA ASP A 123 38.35 39.72 10.90
C ASP A 123 38.52 41.22 11.11
N ASN A 124 37.87 42.03 10.29
CA ASN A 124 37.94 43.51 10.32
C ASN A 124 36.54 44.12 10.46
N GLY A 125 35.81 43.82 11.56
CA GLY A 125 34.49 44.37 11.79
C GLY A 125 33.41 43.33 12.05
N TYR A 126 32.17 43.60 11.62
CA TYR A 126 31.02 42.75 11.86
C TYR A 126 30.17 42.65 10.62
N VAL A 127 29.51 41.53 10.43
CA VAL A 127 28.51 41.30 9.40
C VAL A 127 27.18 40.88 10.04
N GLN A 128 26.14 41.56 9.63
CA GLN A 128 24.78 41.18 9.93
C GLN A 128 24.24 40.33 8.77
N PHE A 129 23.58 39.24 9.08
CA PHE A 129 22.74 38.53 8.14
C PHE A 129 21.28 38.63 8.57
N THR A 130 20.43 38.95 7.61
CA THR A 130 18.98 39.06 7.82
C THR A 130 18.27 38.09 6.88
N LYS A 131 17.33 37.31 7.40
CA LYS A 131 16.43 36.48 6.62
C LYS A 131 14.98 36.82 6.90
N GLY A 132 14.11 36.64 5.92
CA GLY A 132 12.69 36.92 6.10
C GLY A 132 11.85 36.73 4.83
N GLY A 133 10.61 37.17 4.90
CA GLY A 133 9.75 37.21 3.71
C GLY A 133 10.32 38.08 2.62
N PRO A 134 10.32 37.62 1.37
CA PRO A 134 10.93 38.40 0.25
C PRO A 134 10.38 39.81 0.12
N ASP A 135 9.10 40.00 0.35
CA ASP A 135 8.40 41.29 0.35
C ASP A 135 9.00 42.27 1.37
N VAL A 136 9.07 41.86 2.62
CA VAL A 136 9.52 42.71 3.74
C VAL A 136 11.03 42.93 3.75
N VAL A 137 11.83 41.91 3.40
CA VAL A 137 13.30 42.08 3.31
C VAL A 137 13.68 43.00 2.15
N LEU A 138 13.04 42.85 1.00
CA LEU A 138 13.34 43.66 -0.18
C LEU A 138 13.00 45.13 0.02
N GLU A 139 11.96 45.47 0.77
CA GLU A 139 11.62 46.84 1.17
C GLU A 139 12.73 47.51 2.01
N ARG A 140 13.48 46.72 2.80
CA ARG A 140 14.58 47.18 3.65
C ARG A 140 15.94 47.23 2.91
N CYS A 141 15.98 46.75 1.67
CA CYS A 141 17.22 46.74 0.87
C CYS A 141 17.40 48.00 0.03
N THR A 142 18.54 48.67 0.24
CA THR A 142 18.98 49.81 -0.56
C THR A 142 20.01 49.43 -1.61
N SER A 143 20.56 48.22 -1.54
CA SER A 143 21.56 47.68 -2.45
C SER A 143 21.38 46.19 -2.66
N TYR A 144 22.10 45.64 -3.64
CA TYR A 144 22.15 44.19 -3.88
C TYR A 144 23.58 43.74 -4.17
N TRP A 145 23.87 42.49 -3.90
CA TRP A 145 25.15 41.84 -4.14
C TRP A 145 25.21 41.31 -5.58
N ASP A 146 26.25 41.70 -6.31
CA ASP A 146 26.48 41.25 -7.69
C ASP A 146 27.93 40.78 -7.83
N SER A 147 28.14 39.46 -7.64
CA SER A 147 29.44 38.80 -7.88
C SER A 147 30.65 39.49 -7.24
N GLY A 148 30.54 39.80 -5.95
CA GLY A 148 31.59 40.43 -5.16
C GLY A 148 31.49 41.97 -5.07
N ILE A 149 30.51 42.58 -5.71
CA ILE A 149 30.33 44.06 -5.75
C ILE A 149 28.93 44.40 -5.20
N VAL A 150 28.91 45.41 -4.31
CA VAL A 150 27.64 45.98 -3.84
C VAL A 150 27.18 47.04 -4.86
N ARG A 151 25.97 46.86 -5.39
CA ARG A 151 25.34 47.81 -6.34
C ARG A 151 24.08 48.43 -5.72
N PRO A 152 23.76 49.69 -6.04
CA PRO A 152 22.52 50.30 -5.57
C PRO A 152 21.30 49.57 -6.14
N MET A 153 20.26 49.41 -5.32
CA MET A 153 18.98 48.78 -5.72
C MET A 153 18.28 49.72 -6.72
N THR A 154 18.00 49.21 -7.90
CA THR A 154 17.18 49.90 -8.91
C THR A 154 15.78 49.28 -8.97
N GLU A 155 14.83 50.03 -9.53
CA GLU A 155 13.46 49.51 -9.71
C GLU A 155 13.42 48.31 -10.67
N GLU A 156 14.28 48.30 -11.70
CA GLU A 156 14.40 47.16 -12.62
C GLU A 156 14.91 45.93 -11.88
N LYS A 157 15.93 46.06 -11.01
CA LYS A 157 16.46 44.94 -10.24
C LYS A 157 15.47 44.46 -9.19
N ARG A 158 14.74 45.37 -8.56
CA ARG A 158 13.64 45.03 -7.64
C ARG A 158 12.55 44.21 -8.34
N ALA A 159 12.13 44.64 -9.53
CA ALA A 159 11.15 43.95 -10.34
C ALA A 159 11.64 42.54 -10.78
N GLU A 160 12.92 42.40 -11.13
CA GLU A 160 13.56 41.13 -11.47
C GLU A 160 13.52 40.16 -10.28
N ILE A 161 13.88 40.62 -9.07
CA ILE A 161 13.84 39.81 -7.85
C ILE A 161 12.41 39.37 -7.51
N LEU A 162 11.45 40.30 -7.63
CA LEU A 162 10.02 39.97 -7.40
C LEU A 162 9.48 38.98 -8.43
N ALA A 163 9.94 39.07 -9.69
CA ALA A 163 9.60 38.09 -10.71
C ALA A 163 10.17 36.70 -10.39
N ALA A 164 11.42 36.63 -9.90
CA ALA A 164 12.03 35.37 -9.45
C ALA A 164 11.28 34.79 -8.23
N ASN A 165 10.93 35.64 -7.26
CA ASN A 165 10.10 35.22 -6.12
C ASN A 165 8.74 34.65 -6.58
N LYS A 166 8.09 35.35 -7.51
CA LYS A 166 6.83 34.88 -8.08
C LYS A 166 6.97 33.54 -8.80
N ALA A 167 8.01 33.36 -9.60
CA ALA A 167 8.28 32.11 -10.31
C ALA A 167 8.50 30.93 -9.36
N MET A 168 9.12 31.16 -8.20
CA MET A 168 9.24 30.16 -7.14
C MET A 168 7.90 29.93 -6.44
N ALA A 169 7.15 30.97 -6.13
CA ALA A 169 5.84 30.86 -5.51
C ALA A 169 4.82 30.15 -6.43
N ASP A 170 4.88 30.35 -7.74
CA ASP A 170 4.06 29.65 -8.73
C ASP A 170 4.35 28.13 -8.78
N LYS A 171 5.56 27.71 -8.32
CA LYS A 171 5.92 26.31 -8.07
C LYS A 171 5.52 25.82 -6.67
N ALA A 172 4.73 26.60 -5.93
CA ALA A 172 4.32 26.36 -4.54
C ALA A 172 5.49 26.27 -3.54
N LEU A 173 6.62 26.91 -3.82
CA LEU A 173 7.73 26.98 -2.89
C LEU A 173 7.48 28.04 -1.81
N ARG A 174 7.86 27.72 -0.57
CA ARG A 174 8.04 28.72 0.49
C ARG A 174 9.35 29.43 0.21
N VAL A 175 9.31 30.75 -0.05
CA VAL A 175 10.49 31.53 -0.38
C VAL A 175 10.91 32.40 0.80
N LEU A 176 12.20 32.39 1.10
CA LEU A 176 12.84 33.34 2.02
C LEU A 176 13.90 34.12 1.29
N ALA A 177 14.04 35.39 1.65
CA ALA A 177 15.12 36.28 1.19
C ALA A 177 16.23 36.35 2.22
N ALA A 178 17.48 36.46 1.75
CA ALA A 178 18.65 36.77 2.54
C ALA A 178 19.18 38.14 2.18
N ALA A 179 19.62 38.87 3.17
CA ALA A 179 20.32 40.16 3.02
C ALA A 179 21.45 40.25 4.05
N GLN A 180 22.39 41.19 3.80
CA GLN A 180 23.48 41.48 4.72
C GLN A 180 23.66 42.98 4.93
N ARG A 181 24.33 43.31 6.04
CA ARG A 181 24.89 44.66 6.30
C ARG A 181 26.23 44.52 7.03
N THR A 182 27.19 45.37 6.70
CA THR A 182 28.52 45.33 7.32
C THR A 182 28.72 46.53 8.24
N TYR A 183 29.50 46.31 9.31
CA TYR A 183 29.81 47.35 10.30
C TYR A 183 31.29 47.29 10.66
N ASP A 184 31.90 48.50 10.84
CA ASP A 184 33.28 48.61 11.32
C ASP A 184 33.40 48.32 12.82
N ALA A 185 32.32 48.57 13.60
CA ALA A 185 32.23 48.33 15.04
C ALA A 185 30.89 47.64 15.37
N LEU A 186 30.84 46.97 16.51
CA LEU A 186 29.61 46.32 16.98
C LEU A 186 28.48 47.36 17.11
N PRO A 187 27.31 47.17 16.54
CA PRO A 187 26.17 48.05 16.70
C PRO A 187 25.86 48.31 18.19
N ALA A 188 25.55 49.56 18.52
CA ALA A 188 25.25 49.94 19.91
C ALA A 188 23.91 49.36 20.41
N SER A 189 22.99 49.05 19.50
CA SER A 189 21.68 48.49 19.79
C SER A 189 21.48 47.22 18.99
N MET A 190 20.78 46.25 19.56
CA MET A 190 20.33 44.99 18.90
C MET A 190 18.84 45.04 18.57
N GLU A 191 18.20 46.19 18.73
CA GLU A 191 16.81 46.37 18.37
C GLU A 191 16.59 46.23 16.87
N ALA A 192 15.49 45.60 16.51
CA ALA A 192 15.19 45.31 15.09
C ALA A 192 15.15 46.57 14.22
N ASP A 193 14.57 47.65 14.72
CA ASP A 193 14.46 48.93 13.99
C ASP A 193 15.84 49.57 13.68
N ASP A 194 16.85 49.31 14.52
CA ASP A 194 18.21 49.81 14.34
C ASP A 194 19.05 48.91 13.40
N LEU A 195 18.66 47.63 13.28
CA LEU A 195 19.39 46.65 12.48
C LEU A 195 18.78 46.42 11.07
N GLU A 196 17.47 46.42 10.96
CA GLU A 196 16.77 45.95 9.76
C GLU A 196 16.46 47.08 8.76
N HIS A 197 17.47 47.86 8.41
CA HIS A 197 17.43 48.90 7.36
C HIS A 197 18.76 48.97 6.62
N ASP A 198 18.76 49.60 5.46
CA ASP A 198 19.95 49.77 4.56
C ASP A 198 20.63 48.44 4.26
N LEU A 199 19.84 47.39 4.04
CA LEU A 199 20.33 46.07 3.77
C LEU A 199 20.81 45.92 2.32
N CYS A 200 21.76 45.02 2.11
CA CYS A 200 22.21 44.55 0.80
C CYS A 200 21.58 43.16 0.52
N PHE A 201 20.72 43.09 -0.47
CA PHE A 201 20.07 41.85 -0.87
C PHE A 201 21.11 40.84 -1.40
N LEU A 202 21.04 39.58 -0.95
CA LEU A 202 21.94 38.48 -1.36
C LEU A 202 21.27 37.49 -2.31
N GLY A 203 20.07 37.02 -1.98
CA GLY A 203 19.39 36.04 -2.76
C GLY A 203 18.10 35.52 -2.13
N LEU A 204 17.45 34.59 -2.83
CA LEU A 204 16.26 33.87 -2.38
C LEU A 204 16.58 32.39 -2.23
N ALA A 205 15.91 31.74 -1.26
CA ALA A 205 15.89 30.31 -1.11
C ALA A 205 14.44 29.83 -1.14
N GLY A 206 14.12 29.01 -2.14
CA GLY A 206 12.81 28.37 -2.31
C GLY A 206 12.82 26.95 -1.76
N MET A 207 11.88 26.62 -0.87
CA MET A 207 11.82 25.34 -0.19
C MET A 207 10.42 24.73 -0.24
N ILE A 208 10.37 23.41 -0.20
CA ILE A 208 9.14 22.62 -0.17
C ILE A 208 9.36 21.36 0.66
N ASP A 209 8.28 20.77 1.16
CA ASP A 209 8.28 19.39 1.63
C ASP A 209 8.12 18.48 0.41
N PRO A 210 9.18 17.77 -0.02
CA PRO A 210 9.18 17.06 -1.30
C PRO A 210 8.31 15.82 -1.23
N VAL A 211 7.71 15.47 -2.35
CA VAL A 211 7.00 14.21 -2.56
C VAL A 211 7.93 13.03 -2.32
N ARG A 212 7.43 11.95 -1.71
CA ARG A 212 8.17 10.70 -1.60
C ARG A 212 8.36 10.07 -2.98
N PRO A 213 9.55 9.58 -3.35
CA PRO A 213 9.85 9.08 -4.70
C PRO A 213 8.92 7.94 -5.17
N GLU A 214 8.52 7.07 -4.25
CA GLU A 214 7.68 5.90 -4.51
C GLU A 214 6.19 6.21 -4.66
N VAL A 215 5.72 7.36 -4.17
CA VAL A 215 4.29 7.70 -4.14
C VAL A 215 3.72 7.88 -5.54
N LYS A 216 4.46 8.46 -6.47
CA LYS A 216 3.98 8.64 -7.84
C LYS A 216 3.65 7.31 -8.52
N ALA A 217 4.52 6.32 -8.36
CA ALA A 217 4.27 4.97 -8.89
C ALA A 217 3.07 4.30 -8.20
N ALA A 218 2.94 4.49 -6.88
CA ALA A 218 1.82 3.95 -6.11
C ALA A 218 0.47 4.57 -6.51
N ILE A 219 0.42 5.87 -6.82
CA ILE A 219 -0.79 6.54 -7.33
C ILE A 219 -1.19 5.98 -8.70
N GLU A 220 -0.22 5.75 -9.58
CA GLU A 220 -0.50 5.13 -10.89
C GLU A 220 -1.00 3.68 -10.74
N GLU A 221 -0.45 2.93 -9.80
CA GLU A 221 -0.93 1.59 -9.47
C GLU A 221 -2.36 1.61 -8.91
N CYS A 222 -2.70 2.57 -8.03
CA CYS A 222 -4.08 2.79 -7.58
C CYS A 222 -5.03 2.98 -8.76
N ARG A 223 -4.66 3.82 -9.73
CA ARG A 223 -5.47 4.08 -10.91
C ARG A 223 -5.72 2.81 -11.72
N GLN A 224 -4.67 2.03 -11.99
CA GLN A 224 -4.76 0.75 -12.69
C GLN A 224 -5.63 -0.26 -11.93
N ALA A 225 -5.59 -0.21 -10.60
CA ALA A 225 -6.37 -1.06 -9.71
C ALA A 225 -7.84 -0.61 -9.55
N GLY A 226 -8.25 0.51 -10.18
CA GLY A 226 -9.58 1.09 -10.02
C GLY A 226 -9.81 1.75 -8.66
N ILE A 227 -8.74 2.15 -7.99
CA ILE A 227 -8.76 2.85 -6.69
C ILE A 227 -8.52 4.33 -6.94
N ARG A 228 -9.31 5.17 -6.31
CA ARG A 228 -9.21 6.63 -6.43
C ARG A 228 -8.54 7.23 -5.20
N PRO A 229 -7.34 7.78 -5.34
CA PRO A 229 -6.71 8.58 -4.30
C PRO A 229 -7.33 9.98 -4.24
N ILE A 230 -7.52 10.49 -3.03
CA ILE A 230 -8.03 11.83 -2.74
C ILE A 230 -7.06 12.48 -1.77
N MET A 231 -6.58 13.68 -2.10
CA MET A 231 -5.70 14.44 -1.22
C MET A 231 -6.52 15.34 -0.31
N ILE A 232 -6.25 15.24 0.99
CA ILE A 232 -6.87 16.08 2.02
C ILE A 232 -5.75 16.74 2.82
N THR A 233 -5.72 18.07 2.92
CA THR A 233 -4.60 18.77 3.59
C THR A 233 -5.05 20.06 4.26
N GLY A 234 -4.34 20.44 5.34
CA GLY A 234 -4.42 21.77 5.94
C GLY A 234 -3.66 22.86 5.18
N ASP A 235 -2.86 22.50 4.18
CA ASP A 235 -2.03 23.43 3.41
C ASP A 235 -2.83 24.36 2.48
N HIS A 236 -2.12 25.38 1.96
CA HIS A 236 -2.67 26.29 0.97
C HIS A 236 -3.04 25.55 -0.32
N ILE A 237 -4.11 26.01 -0.97
CA ILE A 237 -4.65 25.36 -2.17
C ILE A 237 -3.64 25.27 -3.31
N ASP A 238 -2.82 26.30 -3.53
CA ASP A 238 -1.84 26.31 -4.61
C ASP A 238 -0.76 25.23 -4.40
N THR A 239 -0.29 25.06 -3.17
CA THR A 239 0.65 23.99 -2.80
C THR A 239 0.02 22.60 -2.99
N ALA A 240 -1.22 22.44 -2.54
CA ALA A 240 -1.95 21.17 -2.69
C ALA A 240 -2.19 20.81 -4.16
N VAL A 241 -2.57 21.80 -4.98
CA VAL A 241 -2.78 21.64 -6.43
C VAL A 241 -1.49 21.28 -7.15
N ALA A 242 -0.36 21.96 -6.85
CA ALA A 242 0.93 21.67 -7.46
C ALA A 242 1.36 20.21 -7.20
N ILE A 243 1.32 19.79 -5.95
CA ILE A 243 1.68 18.41 -5.54
C ILE A 243 0.71 17.38 -6.14
N ALA A 244 -0.60 17.66 -6.11
CA ALA A 244 -1.61 16.75 -6.66
C ALA A 244 -1.48 16.57 -8.18
N LYS A 245 -1.08 17.61 -8.91
CA LYS A 245 -0.76 17.52 -10.35
C LYS A 245 0.52 16.73 -10.61
N GLU A 246 1.57 16.96 -9.84
CA GLU A 246 2.83 16.21 -9.92
C GLU A 246 2.63 14.72 -9.71
N LEU A 247 1.79 14.36 -8.73
CA LEU A 247 1.42 12.97 -8.40
C LEU A 247 0.40 12.37 -9.36
N GLY A 248 -0.30 13.17 -10.14
CA GLY A 248 -1.40 12.73 -10.99
C GLY A 248 -2.71 12.44 -10.23
N ILE A 249 -2.86 12.94 -9.00
CA ILE A 249 -4.13 12.87 -8.24
C ILE A 249 -5.17 13.82 -8.84
N LEU A 250 -4.74 15.03 -9.20
CA LEU A 250 -5.60 16.03 -9.86
C LEU A 250 -5.50 15.87 -11.37
N GLU A 251 -6.45 15.11 -11.92
CA GLU A 251 -6.60 14.87 -13.36
C GLU A 251 -7.43 15.98 -14.02
N ASP A 252 -7.37 16.05 -15.37
CA ASP A 252 -8.21 16.96 -16.14
C ASP A 252 -9.70 16.71 -15.88
N GLY A 253 -10.44 17.80 -15.64
CA GLY A 253 -11.87 17.73 -15.29
C GLY A 253 -12.16 17.49 -13.80
N LYS A 254 -11.14 17.24 -12.96
CA LYS A 254 -11.30 17.18 -11.50
C LYS A 254 -11.02 18.53 -10.86
N LYS A 255 -11.62 18.74 -9.68
CA LYS A 255 -11.58 20.01 -8.95
C LYS A 255 -10.72 19.92 -7.69
N ALA A 256 -10.14 21.05 -7.33
CA ALA A 256 -9.60 21.31 -6.00
C ALA A 256 -10.47 22.34 -5.29
N VAL A 257 -10.82 22.10 -4.03
CA VAL A 257 -11.65 23.00 -3.22
C VAL A 257 -11.00 23.30 -1.88
N THR A 258 -11.31 24.46 -1.31
CA THR A 258 -10.90 24.82 0.04
C THR A 258 -11.93 24.42 1.08
N GLY A 259 -11.51 24.31 2.36
CA GLY A 259 -12.42 24.06 3.47
C GLY A 259 -13.53 25.14 3.57
N ALA A 260 -13.23 26.39 3.26
CA ALA A 260 -14.23 27.46 3.24
C ALA A 260 -15.30 27.24 2.15
N GLN A 261 -14.89 26.83 0.95
CA GLN A 261 -15.82 26.47 -0.12
C GLN A 261 -16.66 25.23 0.27
N LEU A 262 -16.03 24.24 0.88
CA LEU A 262 -16.72 23.04 1.36
C LEU A 262 -17.73 23.38 2.47
N SER A 263 -17.42 24.30 3.39
CA SER A 263 -18.36 24.77 4.42
C SER A 263 -19.54 25.55 3.83
N ALA A 264 -19.35 26.26 2.72
CA ALA A 264 -20.39 27.02 2.04
C ALA A 264 -21.34 26.13 1.22
N MET A 265 -20.95 24.90 0.89
CA MET A 265 -21.80 23.94 0.14
C MET A 265 -22.83 23.32 1.07
N SER A 266 -24.10 23.32 0.65
CA SER A 266 -25.15 22.50 1.27
C SER A 266 -24.80 20.99 1.12
N ASP A 267 -25.47 20.13 1.88
CA ASP A 267 -25.27 18.68 1.77
C ASP A 267 -25.70 18.16 0.39
N GLU A 268 -26.79 18.71 -0.17
CA GLU A 268 -27.26 18.35 -1.50
C GLU A 268 -26.30 18.78 -2.63
N GLU A 269 -25.68 19.94 -2.50
CA GLU A 269 -24.64 20.41 -3.43
C GLU A 269 -23.39 19.57 -3.30
N PHE A 270 -22.98 19.25 -2.09
CA PHE A 270 -21.80 18.43 -1.86
C PHE A 270 -22.00 17.01 -2.38
N GLU A 271 -23.17 16.39 -2.21
CA GLU A 271 -23.48 15.07 -2.77
C GLU A 271 -23.38 15.01 -4.31
N LYS A 272 -23.62 16.12 -4.99
CA LYS A 272 -23.45 16.20 -6.46
C LYS A 272 -21.99 16.45 -6.87
N GLU A 273 -21.26 17.20 -6.07
CA GLU A 273 -19.91 17.70 -6.42
C GLU A 273 -18.76 16.79 -5.96
N TYR A 274 -18.87 16.08 -4.80
CA TYR A 274 -17.77 15.30 -4.26
C TYR A 274 -17.15 14.28 -5.25
N PRO A 275 -17.90 13.67 -6.19
CA PRO A 275 -17.28 12.77 -7.18
C PRO A 275 -16.32 13.48 -8.13
N ASN A 276 -16.41 14.80 -8.26
CA ASN A 276 -15.58 15.61 -9.12
C ASN A 276 -14.40 16.25 -8.39
N ILE A 277 -14.36 16.15 -7.06
CA ILE A 277 -13.30 16.75 -6.24
C ILE A 277 -12.23 15.70 -5.96
N ALA A 278 -10.97 16.03 -6.26
CA ALA A 278 -9.81 15.19 -5.99
C ALA A 278 -8.89 15.75 -4.90
N VAL A 279 -9.00 17.06 -4.61
CA VAL A 279 -8.14 17.75 -3.66
C VAL A 279 -8.97 18.65 -2.75
N TYR A 280 -8.77 18.50 -1.45
CA TYR A 280 -9.35 19.35 -0.42
C TYR A 280 -8.22 20.04 0.35
N ALA A 281 -8.14 21.37 0.29
CA ALA A 281 -7.09 22.18 0.91
C ALA A 281 -7.64 23.06 2.04
N ARG A 282 -6.82 23.43 3.02
CA ARG A 282 -7.21 24.21 4.20
C ARG A 282 -8.43 23.64 4.91
N VAL A 283 -8.50 22.32 5.03
CA VAL A 283 -9.61 21.63 5.69
C VAL A 283 -9.41 21.57 7.21
N GLN A 284 -10.53 21.54 7.90
CA GLN A 284 -10.61 21.30 9.34
C GLN A 284 -11.05 19.85 9.61
N PRO A 285 -10.93 19.34 10.84
CA PRO A 285 -11.27 17.96 11.18
C PRO A 285 -12.68 17.52 10.79
N GLU A 286 -13.67 18.42 10.94
CA GLU A 286 -15.07 18.17 10.58
C GLU A 286 -15.23 17.91 9.07
N HIS A 287 -14.45 18.65 8.26
CA HIS A 287 -14.44 18.47 6.81
C HIS A 287 -13.93 17.09 6.42
N LYS A 288 -12.87 16.58 7.08
CA LYS A 288 -12.32 15.24 6.83
C LYS A 288 -13.40 14.16 7.05
N THR A 289 -14.14 14.27 8.15
CA THR A 289 -15.24 13.34 8.47
C THR A 289 -16.37 13.44 7.45
N ARG A 290 -16.76 14.65 7.03
CA ARG A 290 -17.80 14.88 6.00
C ARG A 290 -17.42 14.23 4.66
N ILE A 291 -16.16 14.39 4.23
CA ILE A 291 -15.63 13.80 2.98
C ILE A 291 -15.70 12.27 3.04
N VAL A 292 -15.17 11.67 4.11
CA VAL A 292 -15.16 10.22 4.30
C VAL A 292 -16.57 9.65 4.29
N ASN A 293 -17.49 10.29 5.04
CA ASN A 293 -18.88 9.83 5.13
C ASN A 293 -19.62 9.94 3.79
N ALA A 294 -19.34 10.96 2.97
CA ALA A 294 -19.96 11.08 1.64
C ALA A 294 -19.64 9.87 0.75
N TRP A 295 -18.37 9.46 0.70
CA TRP A 295 -17.96 8.28 -0.07
C TRP A 295 -18.53 6.99 0.50
N ARG A 296 -18.51 6.81 1.83
CA ARG A 296 -19.08 5.63 2.49
C ARG A 296 -20.58 5.51 2.28
N ASN A 297 -21.32 6.60 2.43
CA ASN A 297 -22.79 6.62 2.25
C ASN A 297 -23.18 6.31 0.80
N ALA A 298 -22.32 6.64 -0.16
CA ALA A 298 -22.46 6.24 -1.55
C ALA A 298 -22.12 4.76 -1.81
N GLY A 299 -21.68 4.02 -0.79
CA GLY A 299 -21.38 2.58 -0.87
C GLY A 299 -19.96 2.25 -1.29
N TYR A 300 -19.04 3.22 -1.30
CA TYR A 300 -17.62 2.97 -1.60
C TYR A 300 -16.85 2.59 -0.35
N VAL A 301 -16.03 1.56 -0.45
CA VAL A 301 -15.07 1.20 0.60
C VAL A 301 -13.98 2.25 0.65
N THR A 302 -13.94 2.99 1.76
CA THR A 302 -13.14 4.20 1.92
C THR A 302 -12.09 4.01 3.01
N ALA A 303 -10.82 4.22 2.66
CA ALA A 303 -9.71 4.33 3.61
C ALA A 303 -9.44 5.81 3.94
N MET A 304 -9.04 6.09 5.18
CA MET A 304 -8.64 7.43 5.63
C MET A 304 -7.35 7.36 6.42
N THR A 305 -6.36 8.17 6.03
CA THR A 305 -5.10 8.32 6.76
C THR A 305 -5.10 9.55 7.67
N GLY A 306 -4.34 9.50 8.75
CA GLY A 306 -4.11 10.67 9.59
C GLY A 306 -3.07 10.40 10.68
N ASP A 307 -2.48 11.47 11.20
CA ASP A 307 -1.42 11.45 12.21
C ASP A 307 -1.80 12.19 13.50
N GLY A 308 -2.65 13.21 13.41
CA GLY A 308 -3.05 14.06 14.53
C GLY A 308 -4.25 13.56 15.31
N VAL A 309 -4.36 13.97 16.58
CA VAL A 309 -5.54 13.71 17.44
C VAL A 309 -6.84 14.15 16.73
N ASN A 310 -6.77 15.23 15.97
CA ASN A 310 -7.89 15.79 15.22
C ASN A 310 -8.37 14.89 14.07
N ASP A 311 -7.56 13.94 13.63
CA ASP A 311 -7.90 12.99 12.57
C ASP A 311 -8.63 11.74 13.09
N ALA A 312 -8.58 11.49 14.39
CA ALA A 312 -9.17 10.31 15.00
C ALA A 312 -10.65 10.09 14.66
N PRO A 313 -11.53 11.12 14.62
CA PRO A 313 -12.92 10.95 14.19
C PRO A 313 -13.06 10.49 12.75
N SER A 314 -12.30 11.06 11.81
CA SER A 314 -12.33 10.69 10.38
C SER A 314 -11.74 9.30 10.14
N ILE A 315 -10.64 8.93 10.82
CA ILE A 315 -10.04 7.59 10.79
C ILE A 315 -11.06 6.56 11.29
N LYS A 316 -11.73 6.83 12.41
CA LYS A 316 -12.74 5.93 12.99
C LYS A 316 -13.99 5.81 12.11
N SER A 317 -14.35 6.84 11.38
CA SER A 317 -15.54 6.84 10.50
C SER A 317 -15.28 6.17 9.15
N ALA A 318 -14.03 5.95 8.75
CA ALA A 318 -13.69 5.22 7.54
C ALA A 318 -13.99 3.71 7.67
N ASP A 319 -14.08 3.01 6.53
CA ASP A 319 -14.14 1.54 6.53
C ASP A 319 -12.78 0.94 6.88
N ILE A 320 -11.72 1.68 6.58
CA ILE A 320 -10.33 1.34 6.90
C ILE A 320 -9.65 2.59 7.46
N GLY A 321 -9.49 2.63 8.76
CA GLY A 321 -8.71 3.67 9.43
C GLY A 321 -7.21 3.36 9.39
N VAL A 322 -6.41 4.30 8.89
CA VAL A 322 -4.95 4.16 8.75
C VAL A 322 -4.24 5.21 9.60
N GLY A 323 -3.50 4.76 10.61
CA GLY A 323 -2.68 5.60 11.48
C GLY A 323 -1.22 5.62 11.04
N MET A 324 -0.52 6.74 11.29
CA MET A 324 0.91 6.87 11.06
C MET A 324 1.68 6.26 12.24
N GLY A 325 2.76 5.54 11.97
CA GLY A 325 3.58 4.86 12.98
C GLY A 325 4.66 5.75 13.57
N ILE A 326 5.26 6.61 12.76
CA ILE A 326 6.35 7.53 13.15
C ILE A 326 5.75 8.84 13.69
N THR A 327 4.99 9.56 12.87
CA THR A 327 4.42 10.88 13.18
C THR A 327 3.10 10.79 13.95
N GLY A 328 2.42 9.66 13.88
CA GLY A 328 1.09 9.48 14.45
C GLY A 328 1.07 9.49 15.97
N THR A 329 0.03 10.11 16.53
CA THR A 329 -0.24 10.10 17.96
C THR A 329 -0.77 8.74 18.43
N ASP A 330 -0.66 8.43 19.72
CA ASP A 330 -1.22 7.20 20.29
C ASP A 330 -2.74 7.13 20.10
N VAL A 331 -3.42 8.28 20.07
CA VAL A 331 -4.86 8.35 19.82
C VAL A 331 -5.19 7.83 18.42
N THR A 332 -4.50 8.31 17.39
CA THR A 332 -4.70 7.85 16.01
C THR A 332 -4.34 6.38 15.84
N LYS A 333 -3.21 5.95 16.40
CA LYS A 333 -2.80 4.53 16.39
C LYS A 333 -3.83 3.62 17.06
N ASN A 334 -4.48 4.09 18.13
CA ASN A 334 -5.46 3.28 18.88
C ASN A 334 -6.81 3.13 18.16
N VAL A 335 -7.24 4.12 17.40
CA VAL A 335 -8.51 4.06 16.64
C VAL A 335 -8.33 3.42 15.27
N ALA A 336 -7.12 3.37 14.74
CA ALA A 336 -6.80 2.84 13.42
C ALA A 336 -6.97 1.31 13.34
N ASP A 337 -7.37 0.82 12.18
CA ASP A 337 -7.42 -0.60 11.82
C ASP A 337 -6.05 -1.11 11.36
N MET A 338 -5.25 -0.22 10.76
CA MET A 338 -3.89 -0.47 10.29
C MET A 338 -2.98 0.70 10.66
N VAL A 339 -1.72 0.41 10.99
CA VAL A 339 -0.68 1.41 11.25
C VAL A 339 0.47 1.23 10.26
N LEU A 340 0.90 2.33 9.64
CA LEU A 340 2.05 2.36 8.73
C LEU A 340 3.33 2.61 9.53
N ALA A 341 4.21 1.64 9.63
CA ALA A 341 5.47 1.78 10.37
C ALA A 341 6.45 2.78 9.71
N ASP A 342 6.27 3.09 8.44
CA ASP A 342 7.09 3.98 7.60
C ASP A 342 6.38 5.29 7.18
N ASP A 343 5.14 5.49 7.62
CA ASP A 343 4.28 6.62 7.27
C ASP A 343 4.10 6.82 5.74
N ASN A 344 4.23 5.78 4.93
CA ASN A 344 4.31 5.88 3.48
C ASN A 344 3.02 5.46 2.78
N PHE A 345 2.50 6.32 1.90
CA PHE A 345 1.32 6.00 1.08
C PHE A 345 1.48 4.72 0.25
N ALA A 346 2.68 4.48 -0.30
CA ALA A 346 2.94 3.28 -1.10
C ALA A 346 2.72 1.98 -0.30
N THR A 347 2.93 2.01 1.01
CA THR A 347 2.65 0.89 1.90
C THR A 347 1.17 0.55 1.98
N ILE A 348 0.27 1.55 1.87
CA ILE A 348 -1.19 1.31 1.80
C ILE A 348 -1.53 0.52 0.53
N VAL A 349 -0.94 0.91 -0.60
CA VAL A 349 -1.17 0.23 -1.89
C VAL A 349 -0.67 -1.22 -1.84
N GLY A 350 0.50 -1.44 -1.27
CA GLY A 350 1.02 -2.79 -1.02
C GLY A 350 0.14 -3.61 -0.07
N ALA A 351 -0.48 -2.97 0.93
CA ALA A 351 -1.43 -3.63 1.83
C ALA A 351 -2.75 -4.00 1.11
N VAL A 352 -3.22 -3.17 0.18
CA VAL A 352 -4.38 -3.51 -0.68
C VAL A 352 -4.08 -4.71 -1.57
N GLU A 353 -2.90 -4.74 -2.21
CA GLU A 353 -2.44 -5.90 -3.00
C GLU A 353 -2.48 -7.18 -2.16
N GLU A 354 -1.91 -7.13 -0.97
CA GLU A 354 -1.87 -8.26 -0.05
C GLU A 354 -3.28 -8.68 0.43
N GLY A 355 -4.15 -7.71 0.70
CA GLY A 355 -5.56 -7.97 1.04
C GLY A 355 -6.31 -8.72 -0.08
N ARG A 356 -6.12 -8.30 -1.33
CA ARG A 356 -6.65 -9.00 -2.51
C ARG A 356 -6.11 -10.41 -2.65
N ARG A 357 -4.79 -10.60 -2.45
CA ARG A 357 -4.14 -11.91 -2.47
C ARG A 357 -4.71 -12.85 -1.41
N ILE A 358 -4.83 -12.37 -0.18
CA ILE A 358 -5.37 -13.16 0.93
C ILE A 358 -6.80 -13.63 0.62
N TYR A 359 -7.64 -12.73 0.15
CA TYR A 359 -9.01 -13.06 -0.21
C TYR A 359 -9.09 -14.07 -1.36
N ASP A 360 -8.31 -13.89 -2.42
CA ASP A 360 -8.22 -14.85 -3.53
C ASP A 360 -7.79 -16.23 -3.04
N ASN A 361 -6.82 -16.31 -2.15
CA ASN A 361 -6.32 -17.57 -1.61
C ASN A 361 -7.35 -18.25 -0.68
N ILE A 362 -8.09 -17.47 0.12
CA ILE A 362 -9.22 -18.00 0.90
C ILE A 362 -10.26 -18.61 -0.03
N ARG A 363 -10.63 -17.93 -1.11
CA ARG A 363 -11.59 -18.45 -2.09
C ARG A 363 -11.09 -19.73 -2.76
N LYS A 364 -9.81 -19.80 -3.14
CA LYS A 364 -9.20 -21.02 -3.72
C LYS A 364 -9.30 -22.20 -2.76
N ALA A 365 -8.94 -21.99 -1.50
CA ALA A 365 -9.01 -23.04 -0.48
C ALA A 365 -10.46 -23.49 -0.21
N ILE A 366 -11.40 -22.55 -0.11
CA ILE A 366 -12.82 -22.88 0.10
C ILE A 366 -13.39 -23.63 -1.11
N GLN A 367 -13.11 -23.19 -2.33
CA GLN A 367 -13.57 -23.86 -3.55
C GLN A 367 -13.02 -25.29 -3.62
N PHE A 368 -11.74 -25.48 -3.28
CA PHE A 368 -11.09 -26.79 -3.22
C PHE A 368 -11.81 -27.70 -2.21
N LEU A 369 -11.92 -27.29 -0.96
CA LEU A 369 -12.56 -28.07 0.10
C LEU A 369 -14.03 -28.39 -0.20
N LEU A 370 -14.79 -27.44 -0.73
CA LEU A 370 -16.19 -27.68 -1.07
C LEU A 370 -16.35 -28.62 -2.26
N SER A 371 -15.47 -28.58 -3.26
CA SER A 371 -15.53 -29.52 -4.38
C SER A 371 -15.11 -30.93 -3.98
N SER A 372 -14.14 -31.07 -3.07
CA SER A 372 -13.76 -32.35 -2.47
C SER A 372 -14.92 -32.95 -1.68
N ASN A 373 -15.46 -32.22 -0.70
CA ASN A 373 -16.62 -32.72 0.08
C ASN A 373 -17.85 -33.03 -0.81
N MET A 374 -18.07 -32.24 -1.88
CA MET A 374 -19.15 -32.52 -2.82
C MET A 374 -18.93 -33.84 -3.57
N SER A 375 -17.67 -34.17 -3.91
CA SER A 375 -17.35 -35.44 -4.57
C SER A 375 -17.59 -36.65 -3.65
N GLU A 376 -17.22 -36.53 -2.38
CA GLU A 376 -17.51 -37.56 -1.36
C GLU A 376 -19.02 -37.80 -1.23
N VAL A 377 -19.78 -36.70 -1.03
CA VAL A 377 -21.24 -36.78 -0.87
C VAL A 377 -21.92 -37.42 -2.09
N ILE A 378 -21.57 -37.01 -3.30
CA ILE A 378 -22.15 -37.56 -4.53
C ILE A 378 -21.77 -39.03 -4.68
N SER A 379 -20.51 -39.40 -4.45
CA SER A 379 -20.04 -40.78 -4.60
C SER A 379 -20.76 -41.73 -3.64
N ILE A 380 -20.88 -41.35 -2.35
CA ILE A 380 -21.57 -42.14 -1.34
C ILE A 380 -23.08 -42.20 -1.64
N PHE A 381 -23.69 -41.09 -2.04
CA PHE A 381 -25.11 -41.04 -2.36
C PHE A 381 -25.46 -41.99 -3.54
N VAL A 382 -24.66 -41.95 -4.62
CA VAL A 382 -24.85 -42.84 -5.77
C VAL A 382 -24.62 -44.28 -5.39
N ALA A 383 -23.56 -44.61 -4.65
CA ALA A 383 -23.26 -45.94 -4.20
C ALA A 383 -24.40 -46.51 -3.30
N THR A 384 -24.90 -45.69 -2.38
CA THR A 384 -26.03 -46.07 -1.49
C THR A 384 -27.30 -46.36 -2.28
N LEU A 385 -27.64 -45.52 -3.28
CA LEU A 385 -28.80 -45.73 -4.16
C LEU A 385 -28.69 -47.00 -4.97
N LEU A 386 -27.49 -47.35 -5.39
CA LEU A 386 -27.21 -48.53 -6.21
C LEU A 386 -26.96 -49.80 -5.33
N GLY A 387 -26.86 -49.67 -4.01
CA GLY A 387 -26.75 -50.76 -3.08
C GLY A 387 -25.35 -51.35 -2.91
N PHE A 388 -24.28 -50.53 -3.07
CA PHE A 388 -22.90 -50.95 -2.81
C PHE A 388 -22.14 -49.95 -1.92
N THR A 389 -21.06 -50.41 -1.29
CA THR A 389 -20.18 -49.59 -0.47
C THR A 389 -18.96 -49.18 -1.28
N ILE A 390 -18.84 -47.88 -1.56
CA ILE A 390 -17.71 -47.34 -2.34
C ILE A 390 -16.53 -46.96 -1.45
N LEU A 391 -16.79 -46.42 -0.27
CA LEU A 391 -15.80 -45.97 0.71
C LEU A 391 -16.29 -46.23 2.12
N GLU A 392 -15.39 -46.60 3.02
CA GLU A 392 -15.65 -46.76 4.44
C GLU A 392 -15.45 -45.44 5.20
N PRO A 393 -16.06 -45.24 6.39
CA PRO A 393 -15.90 -43.99 7.16
C PRO A 393 -14.44 -43.62 7.47
N VAL A 394 -13.58 -44.61 7.68
CA VAL A 394 -12.15 -44.39 7.93
C VAL A 394 -11.42 -43.80 6.71
N HIS A 395 -11.85 -44.16 5.49
CA HIS A 395 -11.33 -43.62 4.25
C HIS A 395 -11.65 -42.14 4.11
N LEU A 396 -12.88 -41.73 4.40
CA LEU A 396 -13.29 -40.31 4.39
C LEU A 396 -12.52 -39.48 5.43
N LEU A 397 -12.30 -40.08 6.61
CA LEU A 397 -11.50 -39.40 7.63
C LEU A 397 -10.06 -39.16 7.17
N TRP A 398 -9.45 -40.11 6.46
CA TRP A 398 -8.12 -39.95 5.85
C TRP A 398 -8.12 -38.86 4.79
N ILE A 399 -9.07 -38.89 3.88
CA ILE A 399 -9.21 -37.92 2.80
C ILE A 399 -9.30 -36.51 3.40
N ASN A 400 -10.24 -36.25 4.27
CA ASN A 400 -10.44 -34.95 4.88
C ASN A 400 -9.23 -34.46 5.70
N LEU A 401 -8.49 -35.35 6.37
CA LEU A 401 -7.38 -34.97 7.24
C LEU A 401 -6.06 -34.83 6.47
N VAL A 402 -5.78 -35.67 5.49
CA VAL A 402 -4.49 -35.74 4.82
C VAL A 402 -4.53 -35.11 3.41
N THR A 403 -5.47 -35.53 2.57
CA THR A 403 -5.51 -35.08 1.19
C THR A 403 -6.15 -33.70 1.01
N ASP A 404 -7.00 -33.29 1.95
CA ASP A 404 -7.65 -31.97 1.90
C ASP A 404 -6.90 -30.90 2.70
N CYS A 405 -6.58 -31.18 3.98
CA CYS A 405 -6.02 -30.15 4.87
C CYS A 405 -4.68 -29.60 4.39
N PHE A 406 -3.73 -30.45 4.01
CA PHE A 406 -2.40 -29.99 3.62
C PHE A 406 -2.40 -29.16 2.32
N PRO A 407 -3.07 -29.59 1.23
CA PRO A 407 -3.20 -28.76 0.04
C PRO A 407 -3.99 -27.48 0.28
N ALA A 408 -5.07 -27.49 1.08
CA ALA A 408 -5.84 -26.28 1.42
C ALA A 408 -4.97 -25.23 2.14
N LEU A 409 -4.13 -25.66 3.11
CA LEU A 409 -3.17 -24.80 3.77
C LEU A 409 -2.14 -24.22 2.78
N ALA A 410 -1.65 -25.05 1.85
CA ALA A 410 -0.70 -24.63 0.84
C ALA A 410 -1.31 -23.64 -0.16
N LEU A 411 -2.60 -23.77 -0.52
CA LEU A 411 -3.34 -22.78 -1.33
C LEU A 411 -3.44 -21.43 -0.61
N GLY A 412 -3.55 -21.42 0.71
CA GLY A 412 -3.52 -20.19 1.51
C GLY A 412 -2.20 -19.43 1.43
N MET A 413 -1.12 -20.05 0.94
CA MET A 413 0.23 -19.47 0.80
C MET A 413 0.56 -19.10 -0.65
N GLU A 414 -0.38 -19.21 -1.59
CA GLU A 414 -0.13 -18.89 -3.01
C GLU A 414 0.26 -17.42 -3.17
N GLU A 415 1.20 -17.15 -4.08
CA GLU A 415 1.61 -15.79 -4.41
C GLU A 415 0.50 -15.03 -5.14
N ALA A 416 0.57 -13.69 -5.13
CA ALA A 416 -0.37 -12.86 -5.87
C ALA A 416 -0.29 -13.14 -7.38
N GLU A 417 -1.43 -13.22 -8.03
CA GLU A 417 -1.46 -13.31 -9.49
C GLU A 417 -0.96 -12.00 -10.11
N PRO A 418 -0.14 -12.03 -11.20
CA PRO A 418 0.50 -10.83 -11.76
C PRO A 418 -0.45 -9.70 -12.17
N ALA A 419 -1.74 -9.98 -12.35
CA ALA A 419 -2.75 -9.00 -12.73
C ALA A 419 -3.63 -8.52 -11.56
N ILE A 420 -3.28 -8.84 -10.31
CA ILE A 420 -4.14 -8.58 -9.15
C ILE A 420 -4.44 -7.08 -8.98
N MET A 421 -3.45 -6.21 -9.22
CA MET A 421 -3.60 -4.75 -9.16
C MET A 421 -4.07 -4.12 -10.49
N ARG A 422 -4.46 -4.92 -11.47
CA ARG A 422 -5.12 -4.47 -12.71
C ARG A 422 -6.61 -4.79 -12.73
N ARG A 423 -7.10 -5.48 -11.70
CA ARG A 423 -8.52 -5.78 -11.52
C ARG A 423 -9.20 -4.65 -10.76
N ARG A 424 -10.45 -4.35 -11.12
CA ARG A 424 -11.28 -3.41 -10.33
C ARG A 424 -11.53 -3.98 -8.93
N PRO A 425 -11.73 -3.11 -7.92
CA PRO A 425 -12.08 -3.55 -6.58
C PRO A 425 -13.34 -4.41 -6.59
N ARG A 426 -13.34 -5.43 -5.77
CA ARG A 426 -14.49 -6.30 -5.56
C ARG A 426 -15.60 -5.54 -4.80
N ASP A 427 -16.85 -5.84 -5.10
CA ASP A 427 -17.96 -5.41 -4.26
C ASP A 427 -17.83 -6.07 -2.87
N ALA A 428 -17.74 -5.25 -1.82
CA ALA A 428 -17.61 -5.73 -0.45
C ALA A 428 -18.85 -6.51 0.04
N LYS A 429 -20.02 -6.29 -0.57
CA LYS A 429 -21.26 -7.01 -0.26
C LYS A 429 -21.40 -8.33 -1.01
N ALA A 430 -20.53 -8.59 -2.00
CA ALA A 430 -20.57 -9.85 -2.75
C ALA A 430 -20.18 -11.02 -1.85
N GLY A 431 -21.06 -12.01 -1.75
CA GLY A 431 -20.80 -13.24 -1.01
C GLY A 431 -19.65 -14.06 -1.61
N ILE A 432 -19.15 -15.03 -0.85
CA ILE A 432 -17.99 -15.85 -1.24
C ILE A 432 -18.24 -16.66 -2.52
N PHE A 433 -19.50 -17.03 -2.79
CA PHE A 433 -19.92 -17.75 -3.99
C PHE A 433 -20.11 -16.86 -5.24
N ALA A 434 -19.89 -15.55 -5.11
CA ALA A 434 -19.98 -14.64 -6.25
C ALA A 434 -18.99 -15.04 -7.38
N GLY A 435 -19.35 -14.69 -8.63
CA GLY A 435 -18.51 -14.98 -9.79
C GLY A 435 -18.53 -16.46 -10.24
N GLY A 436 -19.63 -17.18 -9.95
CA GLY A 436 -19.87 -18.54 -10.48
C GLY A 436 -19.20 -19.67 -9.70
N MET A 437 -18.63 -19.39 -8.52
CA MET A 437 -17.93 -20.39 -7.70
C MET A 437 -18.81 -21.59 -7.32
N GLY A 438 -20.13 -21.39 -7.08
CA GLY A 438 -21.04 -22.50 -6.79
C GLY A 438 -21.17 -23.51 -7.93
N VAL A 439 -21.20 -23.02 -9.19
CA VAL A 439 -21.20 -23.87 -10.38
C VAL A 439 -19.87 -24.59 -10.53
N ASP A 440 -18.76 -23.90 -10.23
CA ASP A 440 -17.42 -24.50 -10.28
C ASP A 440 -17.29 -25.64 -9.27
N VAL A 441 -17.75 -25.46 -8.03
CA VAL A 441 -17.78 -26.50 -6.99
C VAL A 441 -18.60 -27.69 -7.44
N ALA A 442 -19.80 -27.44 -7.99
CA ALA A 442 -20.72 -28.51 -8.41
C ALA A 442 -20.11 -29.37 -9.54
N TYR A 443 -19.59 -28.77 -10.62
CA TYR A 443 -19.04 -29.57 -11.73
C TYR A 443 -17.73 -30.26 -11.33
N GLN A 444 -16.89 -29.64 -10.51
CA GLN A 444 -15.63 -30.21 -10.03
C GLN A 444 -15.89 -31.44 -9.15
N GLY A 445 -16.82 -31.30 -8.19
CA GLY A 445 -17.25 -32.42 -7.38
C GLY A 445 -17.86 -33.58 -8.20
N LEU A 446 -18.67 -33.24 -9.20
CA LEU A 446 -19.26 -34.25 -10.11
C LEU A 446 -18.18 -34.99 -10.92
N VAL A 447 -17.18 -34.30 -11.44
CA VAL A 447 -16.07 -34.90 -12.19
C VAL A 447 -15.28 -35.86 -11.32
N ILE A 448 -14.85 -35.42 -10.11
CA ILE A 448 -14.10 -36.30 -9.19
C ILE A 448 -14.93 -37.50 -8.79
N SER A 449 -16.23 -37.33 -8.46
CA SER A 449 -17.14 -38.41 -8.14
C SER A 449 -17.29 -39.43 -9.30
N ALA A 450 -17.44 -38.93 -10.54
CA ALA A 450 -17.56 -39.82 -11.70
C ALA A 450 -16.28 -40.65 -11.92
N LEU A 451 -15.10 -40.06 -11.76
CA LEU A 451 -13.82 -40.76 -11.83
C LEU A 451 -13.67 -41.79 -10.74
N THR A 452 -14.11 -41.49 -9.52
CA THR A 452 -14.07 -42.40 -8.35
C THR A 452 -15.02 -43.59 -8.54
N ILE A 453 -16.24 -43.35 -9.00
CA ILE A 453 -17.21 -44.41 -9.29
C ILE A 453 -16.70 -45.30 -10.43
N ALA A 454 -16.13 -44.71 -11.49
CA ALA A 454 -15.51 -45.48 -12.56
C ALA A 454 -14.36 -46.35 -12.05
N ALA A 455 -13.51 -45.83 -11.17
CA ALA A 455 -12.43 -46.59 -10.56
C ALA A 455 -12.95 -47.79 -9.73
N PHE A 456 -14.05 -47.61 -8.98
CA PHE A 456 -14.69 -48.69 -8.24
C PHE A 456 -15.13 -49.85 -9.17
N PHE A 457 -15.85 -49.54 -10.25
CA PHE A 457 -16.30 -50.57 -11.18
C PHE A 457 -15.15 -51.18 -12.00
N ILE A 458 -14.12 -50.45 -12.33
CA ILE A 458 -12.92 -50.98 -13.00
C ILE A 458 -12.20 -51.95 -12.05
N GLY A 459 -12.01 -51.58 -10.76
CA GLY A 459 -11.42 -52.45 -9.76
C GLY A 459 -12.23 -53.73 -9.54
N HIS A 460 -13.55 -53.60 -9.41
CA HIS A 460 -14.42 -54.74 -9.33
C HIS A 460 -14.35 -55.66 -10.57
N PHE A 461 -14.25 -55.08 -11.75
CA PHE A 461 -14.06 -55.87 -12.98
C PHE A 461 -12.68 -56.56 -13.03
N MET A 462 -11.64 -55.94 -12.57
CA MET A 462 -10.29 -56.54 -12.53
C MET A 462 -10.23 -57.70 -11.54
N GLU A 463 -10.98 -57.60 -10.44
CA GLU A 463 -11.09 -58.64 -9.40
C GLU A 463 -11.99 -59.80 -9.87
N SER A 464 -13.21 -59.53 -10.37
CA SER A 464 -14.26 -60.50 -10.65
C SER A 464 -14.37 -60.93 -12.11
N GLY A 465 -13.85 -60.15 -13.03
CA GLY A 465 -14.00 -60.35 -14.48
C GLY A 465 -15.35 -59.94 -15.05
N VAL A 466 -16.27 -59.39 -14.25
CA VAL A 466 -17.65 -59.07 -14.67
C VAL A 466 -17.97 -57.60 -14.39
N TRP A 467 -18.73 -56.96 -15.34
CA TRP A 467 -19.25 -55.62 -15.16
C TRP A 467 -20.65 -55.66 -14.51
N GLU A 468 -20.70 -55.74 -13.19
CA GLU A 468 -21.95 -55.74 -12.45
C GLU A 468 -21.79 -55.03 -11.11
N ILE A 469 -22.88 -54.77 -10.43
CA ILE A 469 -22.84 -54.32 -9.03
C ILE A 469 -22.52 -55.55 -8.18
N PRO A 470 -21.54 -55.50 -7.26
CA PRO A 470 -21.17 -56.61 -6.41
C PRO A 470 -22.38 -57.20 -5.69
N ALA A 471 -22.58 -58.52 -5.76
CA ALA A 471 -23.76 -59.20 -5.20
C ALA A 471 -23.94 -58.95 -3.69
N ASN A 472 -22.85 -58.78 -2.98
CA ASN A 472 -22.84 -58.47 -1.53
C ASN A 472 -22.74 -56.95 -1.27
N GLY A 473 -22.73 -56.11 -2.30
CA GLY A 473 -22.45 -54.68 -2.19
C GLY A 473 -21.00 -54.34 -1.80
N LEU A 474 -20.10 -55.32 -1.79
CA LEU A 474 -18.71 -55.20 -1.38
C LEU A 474 -17.75 -55.64 -2.50
N SER A 475 -16.73 -54.85 -2.77
CA SER A 475 -15.62 -55.20 -3.66
C SER A 475 -14.35 -54.60 -3.05
N PRO A 476 -13.49 -55.39 -2.43
CA PRO A 476 -12.29 -54.90 -1.75
C PRO A 476 -11.36 -54.14 -2.70
N ASP A 477 -11.08 -54.67 -3.88
CA ASP A 477 -10.23 -54.00 -4.90
C ASP A 477 -10.93 -52.78 -5.46
N GLY A 478 -12.24 -52.84 -5.71
CA GLY A 478 -13.05 -51.70 -6.14
C GLY A 478 -13.03 -50.56 -5.11
N THR A 479 -13.20 -50.86 -3.83
CA THR A 479 -13.12 -49.86 -2.74
C THR A 479 -11.73 -49.25 -2.61
N THR A 480 -10.67 -50.09 -2.67
CA THR A 480 -9.29 -49.60 -2.59
C THR A 480 -8.93 -48.73 -3.79
N MET A 481 -9.30 -49.12 -5.02
CA MET A 481 -9.11 -48.32 -6.23
C MET A 481 -9.91 -47.00 -6.19
N ALA A 482 -11.14 -47.02 -5.68
CA ALA A 482 -11.96 -45.83 -5.50
C ALA A 482 -11.30 -44.85 -4.52
N PHE A 483 -10.80 -45.36 -3.39
CA PHE A 483 -10.08 -44.53 -2.41
C PHE A 483 -8.81 -43.91 -2.98
N VAL A 484 -7.95 -44.69 -3.66
CA VAL A 484 -6.75 -44.20 -4.30
C VAL A 484 -7.10 -43.14 -5.34
N THR A 485 -8.11 -43.42 -6.20
CA THR A 485 -8.49 -42.46 -7.25
C THR A 485 -9.03 -41.17 -6.68
N MET A 486 -9.93 -41.19 -5.69
CA MET A 486 -10.48 -40.00 -5.06
C MET A 486 -9.37 -39.18 -4.40
N SER A 487 -8.57 -39.81 -3.54
CA SER A 487 -7.48 -39.15 -2.83
C SER A 487 -6.47 -38.49 -3.77
N MET A 488 -6.06 -39.21 -4.83
CA MET A 488 -5.11 -38.68 -5.81
C MET A 488 -5.74 -37.59 -6.70
N ALA A 489 -7.03 -37.75 -7.07
CA ALA A 489 -7.74 -36.73 -7.86
C ALA A 489 -7.88 -35.42 -7.09
N GLU A 490 -8.12 -35.45 -5.78
CA GLU A 490 -8.16 -34.27 -4.93
C GLU A 490 -6.79 -33.59 -4.85
N ILE A 491 -5.71 -34.37 -4.66
CA ILE A 491 -4.35 -33.82 -4.69
C ILE A 491 -4.06 -33.14 -6.04
N PHE A 492 -4.38 -33.79 -7.17
CA PHE A 492 -4.22 -33.20 -8.50
C PHE A 492 -5.14 -31.99 -8.71
N HIS A 493 -6.36 -32.05 -8.17
CA HIS A 493 -7.30 -30.93 -8.26
C HIS A 493 -6.81 -29.71 -7.46
N SER A 494 -6.12 -29.91 -6.34
CA SER A 494 -5.48 -28.81 -5.61
C SER A 494 -4.49 -28.02 -6.47
N LEU A 495 -3.79 -28.68 -7.40
CA LEU A 495 -2.93 -28.01 -8.37
C LEU A 495 -3.75 -27.14 -9.35
N ASN A 496 -4.94 -27.63 -9.76
CA ASN A 496 -5.86 -26.82 -10.58
C ASN A 496 -6.32 -25.56 -9.84
N MET A 497 -6.49 -25.65 -8.52
CA MET A 497 -6.98 -24.54 -7.69
C MET A 497 -5.94 -23.45 -7.42
N ARG A 498 -4.68 -23.62 -7.82
CA ARG A 498 -3.65 -22.57 -7.73
C ARG A 498 -4.05 -21.28 -8.48
N SER A 499 -4.86 -21.41 -9.53
CA SER A 499 -5.56 -20.29 -10.14
C SER A 499 -7.01 -20.65 -10.43
N GLN A 500 -7.97 -19.81 -10.04
CA GLN A 500 -9.39 -20.09 -10.25
C GLN A 500 -9.79 -20.08 -11.73
N ARG A 501 -9.29 -19.12 -12.49
CA ARG A 501 -9.62 -18.91 -13.92
C ARG A 501 -8.41 -19.09 -14.85
N GLY A 502 -7.20 -18.83 -14.36
CA GLY A 502 -5.97 -18.99 -15.13
C GLY A 502 -5.62 -20.45 -15.40
N SER A 503 -4.82 -20.70 -16.44
CA SER A 503 -4.29 -22.05 -16.69
C SER A 503 -3.07 -22.32 -15.83
N ILE A 504 -3.04 -23.48 -15.17
CA ILE A 504 -1.88 -23.90 -14.38
C ILE A 504 -0.62 -24.07 -15.21
N LEU A 505 -0.76 -24.38 -16.52
CA LEU A 505 0.36 -24.51 -17.44
C LEU A 505 1.05 -23.18 -17.75
N LYS A 506 0.36 -22.05 -17.55
CA LYS A 506 0.88 -20.69 -17.76
C LYS A 506 1.28 -20.00 -16.45
N LEU A 507 1.02 -20.64 -15.33
CA LEU A 507 1.31 -20.08 -14.01
C LEU A 507 2.83 -20.04 -13.80
N ARG A 508 3.38 -18.83 -13.56
CA ARG A 508 4.82 -18.62 -13.32
C ARG A 508 5.19 -18.59 -11.83
N THR A 509 4.19 -18.52 -10.95
CA THR A 509 4.40 -18.50 -9.49
C THR A 509 4.83 -19.88 -8.99
N ARG A 510 5.77 -19.90 -8.04
CA ARG A 510 6.27 -21.14 -7.43
C ARG A 510 5.78 -21.25 -5.99
N ASN A 511 4.85 -22.14 -5.73
CA ASN A 511 4.43 -22.49 -4.38
C ASN A 511 5.13 -23.78 -3.92
N LYS A 512 6.23 -23.63 -3.20
CA LYS A 512 6.99 -24.78 -2.66
C LYS A 512 6.16 -25.60 -1.67
N MET A 513 5.33 -24.93 -0.86
CA MET A 513 4.46 -25.60 0.11
C MET A 513 3.42 -26.46 -0.58
N MET A 514 2.85 -26.02 -1.70
CA MET A 514 1.95 -26.83 -2.52
C MET A 514 2.66 -28.08 -3.08
N THR A 515 3.88 -27.92 -3.56
CA THR A 515 4.69 -29.05 -4.05
C THR A 515 4.96 -30.06 -2.94
N PHE A 516 5.36 -29.60 -1.75
CA PHE A 516 5.57 -30.48 -0.59
C PHE A 516 4.27 -31.13 -0.11
N ALA A 517 3.18 -30.39 -0.04
CA ALA A 517 1.88 -30.92 0.34
C ALA A 517 1.40 -31.99 -0.64
N ALA A 518 1.47 -31.72 -1.95
CA ALA A 518 1.07 -32.69 -2.98
C ALA A 518 1.91 -33.98 -2.94
N ILE A 519 3.24 -33.85 -2.93
CA ILE A 519 4.14 -35.01 -2.87
C ILE A 519 3.96 -35.76 -1.55
N GLY A 520 3.88 -35.05 -0.42
CA GLY A 520 3.70 -35.65 0.90
C GLY A 520 2.39 -36.41 1.04
N SER A 521 1.26 -35.81 0.59
CA SER A 521 -0.05 -36.47 0.60
C SER A 521 -0.11 -37.68 -0.35
N LEU A 522 0.52 -37.58 -1.52
CA LEU A 522 0.63 -38.66 -2.49
C LEU A 522 1.42 -39.85 -1.93
N LEU A 523 2.57 -39.60 -1.32
CA LEU A 523 3.37 -40.64 -0.66
C LEU A 523 2.65 -41.25 0.54
N ALA A 524 2.02 -40.41 1.38
CA ALA A 524 1.29 -40.90 2.56
C ALA A 524 0.11 -41.81 2.15
N THR A 525 -0.67 -41.42 1.12
CA THR A 525 -1.79 -42.22 0.60
C THR A 525 -1.31 -43.52 0.00
N THR A 526 -0.20 -43.52 -0.75
CA THR A 526 0.40 -44.76 -1.26
C THR A 526 0.85 -45.66 -0.14
N LEU A 527 1.54 -45.13 0.89
CA LEU A 527 2.01 -45.92 2.03
C LEU A 527 0.86 -46.56 2.82
N VAL A 528 -0.28 -45.88 2.98
CA VAL A 528 -1.45 -46.42 3.68
C VAL A 528 -2.02 -47.61 2.95
N CYS A 529 -2.02 -47.65 1.63
CA CYS A 529 -2.49 -48.76 0.83
C CYS A 529 -1.49 -49.93 0.77
N GLU A 530 -0.18 -49.62 0.71
CA GLU A 530 0.86 -50.61 0.42
C GLU A 530 1.53 -51.23 1.67
N VAL A 531 1.49 -50.57 2.83
CA VAL A 531 2.09 -51.12 4.06
C VAL A 531 1.11 -52.09 4.74
N PRO A 532 1.36 -53.41 4.78
CA PRO A 532 0.36 -54.42 5.16
C PRO A 532 -0.29 -54.20 6.52
N PHE A 533 0.47 -53.76 7.53
CA PHE A 533 -0.05 -53.47 8.87
C PHE A 533 -1.06 -52.32 8.86
N ILE A 534 -0.78 -51.27 8.07
CA ILE A 534 -1.61 -50.07 7.96
C ILE A 534 -2.82 -50.37 7.05
N ALA A 535 -2.59 -51.00 5.91
CA ALA A 535 -3.64 -51.40 4.97
C ALA A 535 -4.72 -52.24 5.63
N THR A 536 -4.34 -53.21 6.47
CA THR A 536 -5.28 -54.01 7.24
C THR A 536 -6.11 -53.20 8.22
N ALA A 537 -5.54 -52.15 8.83
CA ALA A 537 -6.26 -51.26 9.74
C ALA A 537 -7.31 -50.37 9.04
N PHE A 538 -7.15 -50.19 7.73
CA PHE A 538 -8.04 -49.39 6.86
C PHE A 538 -8.92 -50.29 5.97
N ASP A 539 -8.93 -51.60 6.17
CA ASP A 539 -9.62 -52.61 5.35
C ASP A 539 -9.27 -52.53 3.84
N PHE A 540 -8.00 -52.14 3.52
CA PHE A 540 -7.52 -52.16 2.15
C PHE A 540 -6.95 -53.53 1.77
N THR A 541 -7.18 -53.91 0.52
CA THR A 541 -6.49 -55.02 -0.12
C THR A 541 -5.21 -54.52 -0.79
N SER A 542 -4.18 -55.36 -0.92
CA SER A 542 -2.99 -55.04 -1.71
C SER A 542 -3.37 -54.92 -3.17
N VAL A 543 -3.21 -53.76 -3.73
CA VAL A 543 -3.55 -53.46 -5.15
C VAL A 543 -2.37 -53.85 -6.03
N GLU A 544 -2.65 -54.55 -7.14
CA GLU A 544 -1.64 -54.83 -8.16
C GLU A 544 -1.16 -53.55 -8.82
N TRP A 545 0.07 -53.55 -9.33
CA TRP A 545 0.65 -52.36 -10.01
C TRP A 545 -0.22 -51.86 -11.16
N ASN A 546 -0.90 -52.76 -11.89
CA ASN A 546 -1.81 -52.40 -12.99
C ASN A 546 -3.01 -51.61 -12.48
N GLU A 547 -3.60 -52.02 -11.38
CA GLU A 547 -4.75 -51.39 -10.72
C GLU A 547 -4.36 -50.00 -10.21
N TYR A 548 -3.22 -49.90 -9.52
CA TYR A 548 -2.69 -48.64 -9.03
C TYR A 548 -2.43 -47.64 -10.15
N LEU A 549 -1.83 -48.08 -11.28
CA LEU A 549 -1.59 -47.23 -12.44
C LEU A 549 -2.90 -46.78 -13.09
N VAL A 550 -3.92 -47.61 -13.16
CA VAL A 550 -5.25 -47.23 -13.67
C VAL A 550 -5.90 -46.20 -12.74
N ALA A 551 -5.87 -46.42 -11.42
CA ALA A 551 -6.41 -45.47 -10.46
C ALA A 551 -5.70 -44.12 -10.53
N LEU A 552 -4.39 -44.13 -10.66
CA LEU A 552 -3.58 -42.90 -10.81
C LEU A 552 -3.88 -42.18 -12.15
N ALA A 553 -4.05 -42.93 -13.25
CA ALA A 553 -4.39 -42.35 -14.55
C ALA A 553 -5.78 -41.71 -14.54
N LEU A 554 -6.77 -42.35 -13.91
CA LEU A 554 -8.09 -41.77 -13.72
C LEU A 554 -8.03 -40.49 -12.88
N ALA A 555 -7.33 -40.54 -11.76
CA ALA A 555 -7.14 -39.37 -10.91
C ALA A 555 -6.49 -38.19 -11.65
N PHE A 556 -5.49 -38.47 -12.50
CA PHE A 556 -4.82 -37.43 -13.31
C PHE A 556 -5.76 -36.77 -14.33
N CYS A 557 -6.80 -37.46 -14.79
CA CYS A 557 -7.78 -36.90 -15.74
C CYS A 557 -8.48 -35.64 -15.22
N VAL A 558 -8.51 -35.41 -13.91
CA VAL A 558 -9.11 -34.17 -13.33
C VAL A 558 -8.38 -32.93 -13.83
N ILE A 559 -7.07 -33.00 -14.08
CA ILE A 559 -6.28 -31.85 -14.54
C ILE A 559 -6.75 -31.38 -15.93
N PRO A 560 -6.68 -32.21 -17.00
CA PRO A 560 -7.08 -31.76 -18.32
C PRO A 560 -8.58 -31.43 -18.43
N ILE A 561 -9.46 -32.12 -17.68
CA ILE A 561 -10.90 -31.83 -17.69
C ILE A 561 -11.16 -30.43 -17.14
N VAL A 562 -10.62 -30.11 -15.97
CA VAL A 562 -10.80 -28.79 -15.36
C VAL A 562 -10.14 -27.70 -16.19
N GLU A 563 -8.95 -27.92 -16.77
CA GLU A 563 -8.30 -26.99 -17.68
C GLU A 563 -9.12 -26.71 -18.95
N LEU A 564 -9.78 -27.73 -19.48
CA LEU A 564 -10.67 -27.56 -20.63
C LEU A 564 -11.88 -26.68 -20.28
N VAL A 565 -12.50 -26.90 -19.13
CA VAL A 565 -13.62 -26.07 -18.66
C VAL A 565 -13.16 -24.61 -18.46
N LYS A 566 -12.02 -24.39 -17.78
CA LYS A 566 -11.43 -23.07 -17.61
C LYS A 566 -11.12 -22.39 -18.95
N PHE A 567 -10.70 -23.14 -19.94
CA PHE A 567 -10.47 -22.60 -21.29
C PHE A 567 -11.74 -22.02 -21.90
N PHE A 568 -12.87 -22.74 -21.81
CA PHE A 568 -14.17 -22.26 -22.30
C PHE A 568 -14.69 -21.09 -21.46
N GLN A 569 -14.53 -21.12 -20.14
CA GLN A 569 -14.90 -20.00 -19.26
C GLN A 569 -14.15 -18.72 -19.65
N ARG A 570 -12.82 -18.78 -19.82
CA ARG A 570 -12.01 -17.63 -20.28
C ARG A 570 -12.42 -17.11 -21.67
N LYS A 571 -12.96 -17.99 -22.54
CA LYS A 571 -13.43 -17.57 -23.86
C LYS A 571 -14.80 -16.89 -23.78
N ALA A 572 -15.62 -17.27 -22.82
CA ALA A 572 -16.94 -16.68 -22.60
C ALA A 572 -16.87 -15.31 -21.89
N GLU A 573 -15.81 -15.05 -21.12
CA GLU A 573 -15.57 -13.78 -20.40
C GLU A 573 -14.92 -12.68 -21.29
N LYS A 574 -14.44 -13.05 -22.49
CA LYS A 574 -13.91 -12.10 -23.50
C LYS A 574 -14.99 -11.59 -24.43
#